data_7c312c6a2a04aa315aa7cc54dead2680
#
_entry.id   7c312c6a2a04aa315aa7cc54dead2680
#
_cell.length_a   1.000
_cell.length_b   1.000
_cell.length_c   1.000
_cell.angle_alpha   90.00
_cell.angle_beta   90.00
_cell.angle_gamma   90.00
#
_symmetry.space_group_name_H-M   'P 1'
#
loop_
_entity.id
_entity.type
_entity.pdbx_description
1 polymer ?
#
loop_
_entity_poly.entity_id
_entity_poly.type
_entity_poly.pdbx_seq_one_letter_code
_entity_poly.pdbx_strand_id
1 'polypeptide(L)'
;KDPDTGKRVTKETLIFPRYHQFNAVRKLVADVVEHHSEKNYLIEHSAGSGKTNTIAWLAHRLASLHDRENKVIFDTVCIITDRIVVDRQLQNAVLSLEHKAGLIKVMDEKCTSKDLADALNSNTKIIVTTIHKFMYIQELVQELKSKTFAVIIDEAHSSTAGTAMEAVTYALSESRKLSEATPVDVSEEEKSMGD
;
A
#
# COMPACT_ATOMS: atom_id res chain seq x y z
N LYS A 1 -15.72 -21.37 16.68
CA LYS A 1 -16.97 -21.79 17.36
C LYS A 1 -16.60 -22.08 18.81
N ASP A 2 -17.42 -21.62 19.71
CA ASP A 2 -17.32 -21.95 21.11
C ASP A 2 -17.47 -23.48 21.31
N PRO A 3 -16.53 -24.14 21.94
CA PRO A 3 -16.56 -25.62 22.09
C PRO A 3 -17.77 -26.12 22.91
N ASP A 4 -18.29 -25.30 23.82
CA ASP A 4 -19.38 -25.70 24.75
C ASP A 4 -20.77 -25.35 24.18
N THR A 5 -20.88 -24.27 23.40
CA THR A 5 -22.17 -23.76 22.90
C THR A 5 -22.36 -23.93 21.40
N GLY A 6 -21.32 -24.28 20.64
CA GLY A 6 -21.33 -24.39 19.17
C GLY A 6 -21.55 -23.05 18.42
N LYS A 7 -21.77 -21.94 19.14
CA LYS A 7 -22.04 -20.63 18.56
C LYS A 7 -20.76 -20.00 17.98
N ARG A 8 -20.92 -19.18 16.98
CA ARG A 8 -19.81 -18.33 16.48
C ARG A 8 -19.45 -17.31 17.55
N VAL A 9 -18.26 -17.42 18.12
CA VAL A 9 -17.67 -16.40 18.99
C VAL A 9 -16.87 -15.45 18.10
N THR A 10 -17.21 -14.17 18.13
CA THR A 10 -16.38 -13.12 17.55
C THR A 10 -15.25 -12.83 18.54
N LYS A 11 -14.04 -13.23 18.19
CA LYS A 11 -12.85 -12.90 19.00
C LYS A 11 -12.35 -11.52 18.56
N GLU A 12 -12.58 -10.52 19.37
CA GLU A 12 -11.95 -9.23 19.19
C GLU A 12 -10.49 -9.32 19.63
N THR A 13 -9.59 -8.90 18.75
CA THR A 13 -8.16 -8.88 19.04
C THR A 13 -7.66 -7.48 18.75
N LEU A 14 -7.20 -6.79 19.79
CA LEU A 14 -6.50 -5.52 19.64
C LEU A 14 -5.08 -5.78 19.15
N ILE A 15 -4.78 -5.36 17.90
CA ILE A 15 -3.43 -5.45 17.33
C ILE A 15 -2.76 -4.10 17.53
N PHE A 16 -1.70 -4.07 18.35
CA PHE A 16 -0.91 -2.90 18.60
C PHE A 16 0.37 -2.93 17.76
N PRO A 17 0.76 -1.80 17.10
CA PRO A 17 2.01 -1.76 16.34
C PRO A 17 3.22 -1.90 17.26
N ARG A 18 4.20 -2.69 16.84
CA ARG A 18 5.52 -2.70 17.48
C ARG A 18 6.22 -1.37 17.21
N TYR A 19 7.19 -1.01 18.04
CA TYR A 19 7.89 0.28 17.94
C TYR A 19 8.44 0.56 16.53
N HIS A 20 9.14 -0.38 15.91
CA HIS A 20 9.70 -0.22 14.58
C HIS A 20 8.62 -0.01 13.50
N GLN A 21 7.48 -0.71 13.57
CA GLN A 21 6.36 -0.52 12.66
C GLN A 21 5.76 0.88 12.79
N PHE A 22 5.49 1.29 14.02
CA PHE A 22 4.96 2.62 14.33
C PHE A 22 5.91 3.73 13.87
N ASN A 23 7.21 3.58 14.15
CA ASN A 23 8.23 4.56 13.79
C ASN A 23 8.38 4.69 12.27
N ALA A 24 8.43 3.57 11.54
CA ALA A 24 8.51 3.56 10.08
C ALA A 24 7.31 4.29 9.45
N VAL A 25 6.09 3.93 9.84
CA VAL A 25 4.87 4.59 9.33
C VAL A 25 4.85 6.08 9.68
N ARG A 26 5.20 6.44 10.91
CA ARG A 26 5.21 7.84 11.35
C ARG A 26 6.21 8.70 10.60
N LYS A 27 7.46 8.21 10.44
CA LYS A 27 8.53 8.93 9.72
C LYS A 27 8.13 9.12 8.25
N LEU A 28 7.66 8.06 7.58
CA LEU A 28 7.26 8.13 6.18
C LEU A 28 6.09 9.11 5.98
N VAL A 29 5.05 9.00 6.80
CA VAL A 29 3.89 9.91 6.70
C VAL A 29 4.29 11.36 6.92
N ALA A 30 5.18 11.64 7.86
CA ALA A 30 5.67 12.99 8.12
C ALA A 30 6.43 13.56 6.90
N ASP A 31 7.31 12.74 6.30
CA ASP A 31 8.07 13.16 5.11
C ASP A 31 7.17 13.35 3.88
N VAL A 32 6.15 12.49 3.71
CA VAL A 32 5.15 12.62 2.63
C VAL A 32 4.33 13.91 2.76
N VAL A 33 3.97 14.33 3.97
CA VAL A 33 3.27 15.62 4.18
C VAL A 33 4.12 16.80 3.72
N GLU A 34 5.45 16.70 3.86
CA GLU A 34 6.37 17.75 3.47
C GLU A 34 6.72 17.75 1.99
N HIS A 35 6.93 16.55 1.41
CA HIS A 35 7.43 16.38 0.04
C HIS A 35 6.37 15.84 -0.94
N HIS A 36 5.18 15.54 -0.45
CA HIS A 36 4.08 14.96 -1.23
C HIS A 36 4.50 13.66 -1.97
N SER A 37 4.30 13.59 -3.29
CA SER A 37 4.62 12.43 -4.14
C SER A 37 5.97 12.53 -4.84
N GLU A 38 6.89 13.36 -4.35
CA GLU A 38 8.18 13.62 -5.02
C GLU A 38 9.26 12.57 -4.73
N LYS A 39 9.06 11.75 -3.68
CA LYS A 39 10.06 10.79 -3.21
C LYS A 39 9.60 9.35 -3.30
N ASN A 40 10.57 8.47 -3.50
CA ASN A 40 10.41 7.02 -3.31
C ASN A 40 11.03 6.62 -1.96
N TYR A 41 10.42 5.63 -1.31
CA TYR A 41 10.84 5.15 0.01
C TYR A 41 11.10 3.65 -0.04
N LEU A 42 12.15 3.21 0.63
CA LEU A 42 12.43 1.80 0.87
C LEU A 42 12.30 1.52 2.36
N ILE A 43 11.44 0.56 2.72
CA ILE A 43 11.28 0.10 4.10
C ILE A 43 11.78 -1.33 4.18
N GLU A 44 12.85 -1.56 4.90
CA GLU A 44 13.39 -2.88 5.15
C GLU A 44 12.80 -3.49 6.41
N HIS A 45 12.24 -4.67 6.30
CA HIS A 45 11.66 -5.42 7.39
C HIS A 45 12.25 -6.83 7.46
N SER A 46 12.71 -7.23 8.64
CA SER A 46 13.14 -8.62 8.86
C SER A 46 11.96 -9.60 8.77
N ALA A 47 12.25 -10.85 8.45
CA ALA A 47 11.23 -11.90 8.42
C ALA A 47 10.50 -11.99 9.78
N GLY A 48 9.17 -12.11 9.75
CA GLY A 48 8.37 -12.20 10.97
C GLY A 48 8.18 -10.90 11.75
N SER A 49 8.67 -9.76 11.26
CA SER A 49 8.52 -8.45 11.91
C SER A 49 7.09 -7.89 11.87
N GLY A 50 6.18 -8.51 11.10
CA GLY A 50 4.82 -8.04 10.90
C GLY A 50 4.65 -7.06 9.75
N LYS A 51 5.44 -7.19 8.69
CA LYS A 51 5.40 -6.38 7.46
C LYS A 51 3.97 -6.16 6.94
N THR A 52 3.15 -7.21 6.89
CA THR A 52 1.75 -7.16 6.43
C THR A 52 0.92 -6.11 7.17
N ASN A 53 1.04 -6.05 8.50
CA ASN A 53 0.33 -5.05 9.31
C ASN A 53 0.89 -3.65 9.06
N THR A 54 2.20 -3.50 8.90
CA THR A 54 2.82 -2.21 8.55
C THR A 54 2.29 -1.68 7.22
N ILE A 55 2.19 -2.53 6.20
CA ILE A 55 1.61 -2.20 4.90
C ILE A 55 0.15 -1.75 5.06
N ALA A 56 -0.67 -2.49 5.81
CA ALA A 56 -2.06 -2.16 6.04
C ALA A 56 -2.22 -0.79 6.73
N TRP A 57 -1.50 -0.55 7.83
CA TRP A 57 -1.53 0.74 8.53
C TRP A 57 -1.03 1.90 7.67
N LEU A 58 0.05 1.70 6.93
CA LEU A 58 0.58 2.71 6.02
C LEU A 58 -0.44 3.07 4.94
N ALA A 59 -1.06 2.06 4.31
CA ALA A 59 -2.05 2.28 3.26
C ALA A 59 -3.25 3.09 3.77
N HIS A 60 -3.79 2.75 4.94
CA HIS A 60 -4.89 3.50 5.53
C HIS A 60 -4.50 4.93 5.92
N ARG A 61 -3.27 5.12 6.42
CA ARG A 61 -2.76 6.46 6.74
C ARG A 61 -2.60 7.31 5.49
N LEU A 62 -2.02 6.76 4.43
CA LEU A 62 -1.85 7.47 3.15
C LEU A 62 -3.20 7.78 2.48
N ALA A 63 -4.16 6.86 2.52
CA ALA A 63 -5.48 7.03 1.93
C ALA A 63 -6.33 8.15 2.57
N SER A 64 -5.99 8.52 3.81
CA SER A 64 -6.64 9.61 4.56
C SER A 64 -5.72 10.81 4.80
N LEU A 65 -4.57 10.87 4.12
CA LEU A 65 -3.56 11.88 4.36
C LEU A 65 -3.93 13.19 3.65
N HIS A 66 -3.86 14.28 4.41
CA HIS A 66 -4.05 15.64 3.92
C HIS A 66 -2.77 16.45 4.16
N ASP A 67 -2.53 17.41 3.30
CA ASP A 67 -1.46 18.39 3.47
C ASP A 67 -1.82 19.45 4.52
N ARG A 68 -0.93 20.44 4.69
CA ARG A 68 -1.13 21.55 5.65
C ARG A 68 -2.29 22.47 5.30
N GLU A 69 -2.75 22.43 4.04
CA GLU A 69 -3.90 23.19 3.52
C GLU A 69 -5.19 22.38 3.58
N ASN A 70 -5.18 21.19 4.20
CA ASN A 70 -6.29 20.25 4.29
C ASN A 70 -6.74 19.68 2.92
N LYS A 71 -5.83 19.62 1.95
CA LYS A 71 -6.05 19.00 0.66
C LYS A 71 -5.58 17.54 0.69
N VAL A 72 -6.34 16.65 0.09
CA VAL A 72 -5.97 15.22 -0.06
C VAL A 72 -4.69 15.10 -0.86
N ILE A 73 -3.68 14.40 -0.33
CA ILE A 73 -2.40 14.19 -1.03
C ILE A 73 -2.53 13.08 -2.08
N PHE A 74 -3.21 11.97 -1.75
CA PHE A 74 -3.40 10.84 -2.66
C PHE A 74 -4.87 10.51 -2.85
N ASP A 75 -5.31 10.43 -4.09
CA ASP A 75 -6.67 10.00 -4.44
C ASP A 75 -6.88 8.52 -4.16
N THR A 76 -5.88 7.70 -4.47
CA THR A 76 -5.91 6.24 -4.32
C THR A 76 -4.55 5.70 -3.88
N VAL A 77 -4.55 4.71 -2.99
CA VAL A 77 -3.38 3.94 -2.57
C VAL A 77 -3.44 2.56 -3.19
N CYS A 78 -2.43 2.19 -3.97
CA CYS A 78 -2.31 0.88 -4.60
C CYS A 78 -1.32 0.02 -3.83
N ILE A 79 -1.74 -1.13 -3.31
CA ILE A 79 -0.87 -2.15 -2.74
C ILE A 79 -0.66 -3.22 -3.81
N ILE A 80 0.58 -3.41 -4.23
CA ILE A 80 0.97 -4.34 -5.29
C ILE A 80 1.84 -5.44 -4.70
N THR A 81 1.44 -6.69 -4.93
CA THR A 81 2.23 -7.87 -4.54
C THR A 81 2.74 -8.62 -5.77
N ASP A 82 3.95 -9.18 -5.66
CA ASP A 82 4.57 -10.01 -6.70
C ASP A 82 3.94 -11.42 -6.78
N ARG A 83 3.12 -11.81 -5.83
CA ARG A 83 2.45 -13.11 -5.82
C ARG A 83 1.40 -13.20 -6.92
N ILE A 84 1.17 -14.42 -7.43
CA ILE A 84 0.12 -14.69 -8.44
C ILE A 84 -1.27 -14.35 -7.89
N VAL A 85 -1.46 -14.56 -6.59
CA VAL A 85 -2.71 -14.28 -5.87
C VAL A 85 -2.41 -13.42 -4.66
N VAL A 86 -3.24 -12.43 -4.42
CA VAL A 86 -3.13 -11.60 -3.20
C VAL A 86 -3.28 -12.48 -1.96
N ASP A 87 -2.29 -12.43 -1.06
CA ASP A 87 -2.28 -13.21 0.17
C ASP A 87 -3.48 -12.86 1.06
N ARG A 88 -4.17 -13.89 1.57
CA ARG A 88 -5.32 -13.71 2.47
C ARG A 88 -4.97 -12.94 3.73
N GLN A 89 -3.74 -13.07 4.21
CA GLN A 89 -3.25 -12.35 5.39
C GLN A 89 -3.23 -10.84 5.12
N LEU A 90 -2.71 -10.44 3.95
CA LEU A 90 -2.68 -9.05 3.53
C LEU A 90 -4.11 -8.52 3.31
N GLN A 91 -4.96 -9.29 2.62
CA GLN A 91 -6.36 -8.91 2.43
C GLN A 91 -7.05 -8.65 3.77
N ASN A 92 -6.95 -9.61 4.71
CA ASN A 92 -7.59 -9.51 6.02
C ASN A 92 -7.04 -8.34 6.83
N ALA A 93 -5.72 -8.09 6.79
CA ALA A 93 -5.10 -6.97 7.49
C ALA A 93 -5.61 -5.63 6.97
N VAL A 94 -5.72 -5.48 5.65
CA VAL A 94 -6.21 -4.24 5.02
C VAL A 94 -7.70 -4.04 5.29
N LEU A 95 -8.52 -5.09 5.10
CA LEU A 95 -9.98 -5.04 5.28
C LEU A 95 -10.38 -4.87 6.75
N SER A 96 -9.58 -5.38 7.71
CA SER A 96 -9.89 -5.24 9.14
C SER A 96 -9.88 -3.81 9.65
N LEU A 97 -9.26 -2.90 8.92
CA LEU A 97 -9.18 -1.47 9.23
C LEU A 97 -10.22 -0.64 8.46
N GLU A 98 -11.07 -1.27 7.65
CA GLU A 98 -12.08 -0.56 6.87
C GLU A 98 -13.19 -0.05 7.78
N HIS A 99 -13.34 1.27 7.86
CA HIS A 99 -14.40 1.92 8.66
C HIS A 99 -15.67 2.20 7.86
N LYS A 100 -15.57 2.19 6.52
CA LYS A 100 -16.68 2.44 5.61
C LYS A 100 -16.59 1.48 4.44
N ALA A 101 -17.62 0.67 4.27
CA ALA A 101 -17.69 -0.31 3.19
C ALA A 101 -17.55 0.32 1.79
N GLY A 102 -16.80 -0.35 0.91
CA GLY A 102 -16.64 0.04 -0.49
C GLY A 102 -15.49 1.01 -0.77
N LEU A 103 -14.70 1.39 0.24
CA LEU A 103 -13.49 2.20 0.03
C LEU A 103 -12.27 1.34 -0.35
N ILE A 104 -12.32 0.05 -0.08
CA ILE A 104 -11.24 -0.90 -0.35
C ILE A 104 -11.70 -1.89 -1.41
N LYS A 105 -10.88 -2.12 -2.43
CA LYS A 105 -11.11 -3.14 -3.44
C LYS A 105 -9.92 -4.09 -3.53
N VAL A 106 -10.17 -5.36 -3.29
CA VAL A 106 -9.20 -6.42 -3.45
C VAL A 106 -9.42 -7.10 -4.79
N MET A 107 -8.38 -7.13 -5.62
CA MET A 107 -8.39 -7.80 -6.93
C MET A 107 -8.07 -9.28 -6.74
N ASP A 108 -9.08 -10.07 -6.41
CA ASP A 108 -8.97 -11.52 -6.28
C ASP A 108 -8.77 -12.23 -7.65
N GLU A 109 -8.75 -13.56 -7.66
CA GLU A 109 -8.57 -14.36 -8.87
C GLU A 109 -9.67 -14.15 -9.93
N LYS A 110 -10.86 -13.75 -9.51
CA LYS A 110 -12.02 -13.54 -10.39
C LYS A 110 -12.00 -12.17 -11.06
N CYS A 111 -11.25 -11.22 -10.49
CA CYS A 111 -11.14 -9.87 -11.02
C CYS A 111 -10.21 -9.85 -12.24
N THR A 112 -10.63 -9.14 -13.27
CA THR A 112 -9.87 -8.93 -14.51
C THR A 112 -9.04 -7.62 -14.42
N SER A 113 -8.18 -7.38 -15.42
CA SER A 113 -7.49 -6.10 -15.58
C SER A 113 -8.45 -4.94 -15.82
N LYS A 114 -9.61 -5.20 -16.44
CA LYS A 114 -10.67 -4.21 -16.62
C LYS A 114 -11.27 -3.79 -15.27
N ASP A 115 -11.52 -4.76 -14.35
CA ASP A 115 -12.02 -4.45 -13.00
C ASP A 115 -11.02 -3.58 -12.22
N LEU A 116 -9.71 -3.79 -12.45
CA LEU A 116 -8.66 -2.96 -11.88
C LEU A 116 -8.69 -1.54 -12.48
N ALA A 117 -8.81 -1.41 -13.80
CA ALA A 117 -8.92 -0.12 -14.46
C ALA A 117 -10.17 0.66 -13.97
N ASP A 118 -11.31 -0.02 -13.85
CA ASP A 118 -12.54 0.57 -13.31
C ASP A 118 -12.38 1.01 -11.85
N ALA A 119 -11.66 0.24 -11.03
CA ALA A 119 -11.36 0.63 -9.65
C ALA A 119 -10.44 1.85 -9.57
N LEU A 120 -9.43 1.94 -10.43
CA LEU A 120 -8.53 3.10 -10.52
C LEU A 120 -9.28 4.36 -10.99
N ASN A 121 -10.22 4.22 -11.92
CA ASN A 121 -11.05 5.31 -12.42
C ASN A 121 -12.14 5.75 -11.41
N SER A 122 -12.50 4.87 -10.47
CA SER A 122 -13.50 5.16 -9.44
C SER A 122 -12.91 5.92 -8.24
N ASN A 123 -13.74 6.18 -7.22
CA ASN A 123 -13.31 6.80 -5.97
C ASN A 123 -12.81 5.78 -4.92
N THR A 124 -12.29 4.63 -5.37
CA THR A 124 -11.72 3.62 -4.48
C THR A 124 -10.47 4.18 -3.80
N LYS A 125 -10.42 4.12 -2.48
CA LYS A 125 -9.32 4.70 -1.69
C LYS A 125 -8.12 3.78 -1.57
N ILE A 126 -8.35 2.47 -1.45
CA ILE A 126 -7.28 1.47 -1.37
C ILE A 126 -7.59 0.35 -2.35
N ILE A 127 -6.62 0.02 -3.20
CA ILE A 127 -6.69 -1.11 -4.12
C ILE A 127 -5.57 -2.09 -3.77
N VAL A 128 -5.92 -3.35 -3.59
CA VAL A 128 -4.93 -4.43 -3.39
C VAL A 128 -4.93 -5.31 -4.63
N THR A 129 -3.80 -5.41 -5.30
CA THR A 129 -3.68 -6.11 -6.59
C THR A 129 -2.35 -6.86 -6.72
N THR A 130 -2.23 -7.66 -7.78
CA THR A 130 -0.98 -8.31 -8.15
C THR A 130 -0.31 -7.56 -9.29
N ILE A 131 1.02 -7.70 -9.40
CA ILE A 131 1.77 -7.07 -10.49
C ILE A 131 1.30 -7.53 -11.87
N HIS A 132 0.95 -8.81 -12.00
CA HIS A 132 0.47 -9.36 -13.27
C HIS A 132 -0.77 -8.65 -13.79
N LYS A 133 -1.72 -8.31 -12.92
CA LYS A 133 -2.93 -7.56 -13.34
C LYS A 133 -2.58 -6.13 -13.75
N PHE A 134 -1.60 -5.54 -13.06
CA PHE A 134 -1.17 -4.16 -13.33
C PHE A 134 -0.50 -4.02 -14.70
N MET A 135 0.26 -5.01 -15.15
CA MET A 135 0.94 -4.98 -16.44
C MET A 135 -0.03 -4.90 -17.64
N TYR A 136 -1.24 -5.40 -17.49
CA TYR A 136 -2.24 -5.45 -18.59
C TYR A 136 -3.15 -4.21 -18.66
N ILE A 137 -3.03 -3.24 -17.73
CA ILE A 137 -3.91 -2.05 -17.73
C ILE A 137 -3.34 -0.84 -18.47
N GLN A 138 -2.10 -0.92 -18.97
CA GLN A 138 -1.40 0.22 -19.58
C GLN A 138 -2.21 0.93 -20.66
N GLU A 139 -2.96 0.17 -21.47
CA GLU A 139 -3.82 0.73 -22.53
C GLU A 139 -5.16 1.27 -22.00
N LEU A 140 -5.62 0.81 -20.83
CA LEU A 140 -6.92 1.14 -20.26
C LEU A 140 -6.90 2.37 -19.34
N VAL A 141 -5.71 2.86 -19.01
CA VAL A 141 -5.49 3.89 -17.95
C VAL A 141 -5.30 5.29 -18.52
N GLN A 142 -5.59 5.53 -19.80
CA GLN A 142 -5.41 6.85 -20.43
C GLN A 142 -6.19 8.01 -19.77
N GLU A 143 -7.19 7.73 -18.94
CA GLU A 143 -8.04 8.74 -18.29
C GLU A 143 -7.57 9.16 -16.89
N LEU A 144 -6.51 8.57 -16.32
CA LEU A 144 -6.06 8.83 -14.95
C LEU A 144 -5.20 10.10 -14.77
N LYS A 145 -5.11 10.95 -15.77
CA LYS A 145 -4.20 12.12 -15.84
C LYS A 145 -4.36 13.15 -14.70
N SER A 146 -5.47 13.11 -13.98
CA SER A 146 -5.75 14.08 -12.90
C SER A 146 -5.64 13.52 -11.49
N LYS A 147 -5.41 12.20 -11.33
CA LYS A 147 -5.36 11.55 -10.02
C LYS A 147 -3.94 11.39 -9.50
N THR A 148 -3.80 11.48 -8.18
CA THR A 148 -2.56 11.21 -7.46
C THR A 148 -2.61 9.84 -6.80
N PHE A 149 -1.54 9.06 -6.98
CA PHE A 149 -1.44 7.70 -6.48
C PHE A 149 -0.28 7.54 -5.50
N ALA A 150 -0.51 6.85 -4.38
CA ALA A 150 0.56 6.23 -3.60
C ALA A 150 0.65 4.76 -3.98
N VAL A 151 1.86 4.24 -4.17
CA VAL A 151 2.07 2.82 -4.50
C VAL A 151 2.92 2.17 -3.43
N ILE A 152 2.44 1.07 -2.88
CA ILE A 152 3.14 0.23 -1.91
C ILE A 152 3.43 -1.10 -2.59
N ILE A 153 4.70 -1.44 -2.79
CA ILE A 153 5.13 -2.69 -3.41
C ILE A 153 5.61 -3.63 -2.31
N ASP A 154 4.92 -4.75 -2.13
CA ASP A 154 5.34 -5.82 -1.24
C ASP A 154 6.38 -6.72 -1.95
N GLU A 155 7.42 -7.17 -1.22
CA GLU A 155 8.53 -7.97 -1.75
C GLU A 155 9.33 -7.24 -2.86
N ALA A 156 9.63 -5.96 -2.66
CA ALA A 156 10.34 -5.11 -3.63
C ALA A 156 11.76 -5.61 -4.00
N HIS A 157 12.28 -6.64 -3.32
CA HIS A 157 13.56 -7.29 -3.62
C HIS A 157 13.45 -8.40 -4.68
N SER A 158 12.23 -8.76 -5.11
CA SER A 158 12.05 -9.79 -6.14
C SER A 158 12.57 -9.31 -7.50
N SER A 159 12.97 -10.27 -8.36
CA SER A 159 13.46 -9.97 -9.72
C SER A 159 12.42 -9.23 -10.60
N THR A 160 11.14 -9.33 -10.23
CA THR A 160 10.02 -8.69 -10.90
C THR A 160 9.76 -7.26 -10.39
N ALA A 161 10.41 -6.84 -9.29
CA ALA A 161 10.18 -5.51 -8.70
C ALA A 161 10.61 -4.38 -9.64
N GLY A 162 11.67 -4.55 -10.44
CA GLY A 162 12.11 -3.58 -11.44
C GLY A 162 11.07 -3.40 -12.54
N THR A 163 10.63 -4.50 -13.15
CA THR A 163 9.56 -4.49 -14.16
C THR A 163 8.22 -4.05 -13.60
N ALA A 164 7.96 -4.36 -12.32
CA ALA A 164 6.80 -3.87 -11.59
C ALA A 164 6.80 -2.34 -11.48
N MET A 165 7.92 -1.79 -11.06
CA MET A 165 8.08 -0.35 -10.89
C MET A 165 7.96 0.38 -12.23
N GLU A 166 8.57 -0.15 -13.30
CA GLU A 166 8.45 0.41 -14.65
C GLU A 166 6.99 0.38 -15.14
N ALA A 167 6.29 -0.75 -15.00
CA ALA A 167 4.89 -0.88 -15.40
C ALA A 167 3.98 0.06 -14.61
N VAL A 168 4.18 0.16 -13.29
CA VAL A 168 3.43 1.07 -12.41
C VAL A 168 3.73 2.51 -12.76
N THR A 169 5.00 2.86 -12.94
CA THR A 169 5.42 4.19 -13.31
C THR A 169 4.83 4.57 -14.65
N TYR A 170 4.92 3.72 -15.66
CA TYR A 170 4.34 3.96 -16.98
C TYR A 170 2.81 4.13 -16.90
N ALA A 171 2.11 3.23 -16.21
CA ALA A 171 0.65 3.27 -16.10
C ALA A 171 0.11 4.50 -15.34
N LEU A 172 0.85 4.99 -14.33
CA LEU A 172 0.40 6.06 -13.46
C LEU A 172 1.09 7.41 -13.69
N SER A 173 2.15 7.48 -14.51
CA SER A 173 3.03 8.66 -14.62
C SER A 173 3.02 9.40 -15.95
N GLU A 174 2.05 9.20 -16.83
CA GLU A 174 1.98 10.05 -18.04
C GLU A 174 1.92 11.57 -17.74
N SER A 175 2.04 11.96 -16.45
CA SER A 175 1.99 13.35 -15.99
C SER A 175 3.21 13.84 -15.22
N ARG A 176 4.21 13.01 -14.88
CA ARG A 176 5.35 13.48 -14.07
C ARG A 176 6.70 12.95 -14.55
N LYS A 177 7.63 13.90 -14.82
CA LYS A 177 9.06 13.60 -14.99
C LYS A 177 9.59 12.95 -13.71
N LEU A 178 10.21 11.78 -13.83
CA LEU A 178 10.91 11.11 -12.72
C LEU A 178 11.95 12.06 -12.12
N SER A 179 11.81 12.40 -10.85
CA SER A 179 12.94 12.83 -10.04
C SER A 179 13.70 11.59 -9.59
N GLU A 180 15.03 11.64 -9.64
CA GLU A 180 15.91 10.54 -9.29
C GLU A 180 15.63 10.02 -7.88
N ALA A 181 15.49 8.68 -7.76
CA ALA A 181 15.25 8.00 -6.50
C ALA A 181 16.45 8.13 -5.55
N THR A 182 16.23 8.75 -4.40
CA THR A 182 17.21 8.70 -3.31
C THR A 182 16.73 7.69 -2.28
N PRO A 183 17.48 6.60 -2.02
CA PRO A 183 17.12 5.65 -0.96
C PRO A 183 17.22 6.35 0.40
N VAL A 184 16.16 6.31 1.20
CA VAL A 184 16.23 6.71 2.60
C VAL A 184 16.52 5.46 3.44
N ASP A 185 17.74 5.34 3.93
CA ASP A 185 18.14 4.28 4.84
C ASP A 185 17.58 4.58 6.25
N VAL A 186 16.70 3.73 6.73
CA VAL A 186 16.09 3.84 8.07
C VAL A 186 16.87 3.02 9.11
N SER A 187 17.94 2.34 8.69
CA SER A 187 18.68 1.36 9.52
C SER A 187 19.71 1.96 10.49
N GLU A 188 20.06 3.26 10.38
CA GLU A 188 21.19 3.81 11.13
C GLU A 188 20.89 4.22 12.60
N GLU A 189 19.64 4.29 13.04
CA GLU A 189 19.35 4.76 14.41
C GLU A 189 19.28 3.67 15.50
N GLU A 190 19.35 2.38 15.16
CA GLU A 190 19.37 1.33 16.21
C GLU A 190 20.74 1.14 16.90
N LYS A 191 21.79 1.74 16.38
CA LYS A 191 23.16 1.58 16.92
C LYS A 191 23.55 2.58 17.99
N SER A 192 22.80 3.64 18.23
CA SER A 192 23.19 4.71 19.18
C SER A 192 22.50 4.68 20.56
N MET A 193 21.66 3.67 20.83
CA MET A 193 20.97 3.51 22.14
C MET A 193 21.45 2.30 22.96
N GLY A 194 22.67 1.85 22.73
CA GLY A 194 23.26 0.69 23.43
C GLY A 194 24.63 0.99 24.04
N ASP A 195 24.75 2.08 24.82
CA ASP A 195 25.80 2.30 25.81
C ASP A 195 25.22 2.97 27.05
#